data_d4da816446b067ee5055273be0a72ddc
#
_entry.id   d4da816446b067ee5055273be0a72ddc
#
_cell.length_a   1.000
_cell.length_b   1.000
_cell.length_c   1.000
_cell.angle_alpha   90.00
_cell.angle_beta   90.00
_cell.angle_gamma   90.00
#
_symmetry.space_group_name_H-M   'P 1'
#
loop_
_entity.id
_entity.type
_entity.pdbx_description
1 polymer ?
#
loop_
_entity_poly.entity_id
_entity_poly.type
_entity_poly.pdbx_seq_one_letter_code
_entity_poly.pdbx_strand_id
1 'polypeptide(L)'
;MECVMNSKKIIQLSTTQKIMLSFLCAILVGSFLLALPISSATGEAVPYIDALFTATTSICVTGLVTVPTYSTWSVWGQIVILFLIQLGGLGVITVMYGVMMGLHRRLGLGNRWMLQDVFNLNNISGIVKFLRKVLIGTLVVEGCGALLYMTVFVPGYGLRGIWISIFNAVSAFCNAGMDIMAEDSLCGYVFQPMVNLVTMLLIILGGLGYIVWWDVLRVLKNIRSQKLKCFRLLTLHSKIALTVTGILIVVGAAAFYIFEYNNPLTMQDYTVPQRIWASLFQAVTTRTAGFATIPQEDLTNTSAIISVLLMLIGGSPVGTAGGMKTVTIAVLLVSMFATIGNKEDAELFGRNIPKQAVNKSVAVVGMFFIIASLSTILLSAVTDADVIDIVYETVSATATVGLSRNLTSMLNLWGKLIIIVPMYLGRVGPISLVVAFSTQKKNKNIVKNPTEEISVG
;
A
#
# COMPACT_ATOMS: atom_id res chain seq x y z
N MET A 1 -6.45 -59.45 9.60
CA MET A 1 -7.07 -58.65 8.52
C MET A 1 -7.09 -57.21 9.00
N GLU A 2 -5.89 -56.55 8.91
CA GLU A 2 -5.67 -55.17 9.36
C GLU A 2 -6.10 -54.24 8.24
N CYS A 3 -7.14 -53.46 8.52
CA CYS A 3 -7.65 -52.44 7.63
C CYS A 3 -6.75 -51.19 7.80
N VAL A 4 -5.70 -51.05 6.95
CA VAL A 4 -4.87 -49.86 6.89
C VAL A 4 -5.72 -48.72 6.36
N MET A 5 -6.29 -47.95 7.23
CA MET A 5 -6.88 -46.64 6.92
C MET A 5 -5.75 -45.69 6.49
N ASN A 6 -5.65 -45.52 5.16
CA ASN A 6 -4.76 -44.55 4.52
C ASN A 6 -5.26 -43.12 4.85
N SER A 7 -4.84 -42.59 6.00
CA SER A 7 -5.14 -41.20 6.34
C SER A 7 -4.39 -40.31 5.36
N LYS A 8 -5.07 -39.78 4.35
CA LYS A 8 -4.57 -38.68 3.53
C LYS A 8 -4.09 -37.58 4.49
N LYS A 9 -2.77 -37.40 4.59
CA LYS A 9 -2.18 -36.23 5.24
C LYS A 9 -2.72 -34.98 4.54
N ILE A 10 -3.78 -34.42 5.09
CA ILE A 10 -4.27 -33.10 4.66
C ILE A 10 -3.12 -32.15 4.99
N ILE A 11 -2.47 -31.60 3.96
CA ILE A 11 -1.42 -30.60 4.12
C ILE A 11 -2.05 -29.42 4.85
N GLN A 12 -1.74 -29.26 6.12
CA GLN A 12 -2.22 -28.14 6.93
C GLN A 12 -1.39 -26.90 6.54
N LEU A 13 -1.93 -26.09 5.63
CA LEU A 13 -1.34 -24.81 5.25
C LEU A 13 -1.28 -23.87 6.46
N SER A 14 -0.15 -23.21 6.65
CA SER A 14 -0.01 -22.14 7.65
C SER A 14 -0.92 -20.96 7.33
N THR A 15 -1.24 -20.13 8.32
CA THR A 15 -2.06 -18.91 8.11
C THR A 15 -1.47 -18.03 7.00
N THR A 16 -0.16 -17.86 7.01
CA THR A 16 0.56 -17.06 6.02
C THR A 16 0.45 -17.63 4.61
N GLN A 17 0.58 -18.96 4.46
CA GLN A 17 0.38 -19.65 3.17
C GLN A 17 -1.04 -19.47 2.65
N LYS A 18 -2.05 -19.50 3.53
CA LYS A 18 -3.45 -19.25 3.15
C LYS A 18 -3.65 -17.81 2.66
N ILE A 19 -3.01 -16.84 3.30
CA ILE A 19 -3.03 -15.43 2.86
C ILE A 19 -2.43 -15.32 1.47
N MET A 20 -1.22 -15.83 1.26
CA MET A 20 -0.55 -15.81 -0.05
C MET A 20 -1.41 -16.45 -1.14
N LEU A 21 -1.91 -17.65 -0.88
CA LEU A 21 -2.74 -18.36 -1.84
C LEU A 21 -4.04 -17.61 -2.17
N SER A 22 -4.65 -16.94 -1.17
CA SER A 22 -5.88 -16.16 -1.40
C SER A 22 -5.65 -14.97 -2.33
N PHE A 23 -4.51 -14.27 -2.18
CA PHE A 23 -4.12 -13.20 -3.10
C PHE A 23 -3.85 -13.73 -4.51
N LEU A 24 -3.09 -14.84 -4.62
CA LEU A 24 -2.80 -15.46 -5.91
C LEU A 24 -4.08 -15.92 -6.63
N CYS A 25 -5.00 -16.59 -5.91
CA CYS A 25 -6.30 -16.97 -6.47
C CYS A 25 -7.10 -15.76 -6.95
N ALA A 26 -7.12 -14.67 -6.17
CA ALA A 26 -7.84 -13.46 -6.56
C ALA A 26 -7.22 -12.81 -7.81
N ILE A 27 -5.88 -12.80 -7.94
CA ILE A 27 -5.19 -12.33 -9.15
C ILE A 27 -5.59 -13.19 -10.36
N LEU A 28 -5.52 -14.52 -10.25
CA LEU A 28 -5.85 -15.43 -11.37
C LEU A 28 -7.32 -15.33 -11.79
N VAL A 29 -8.25 -15.26 -10.83
CA VAL A 29 -9.67 -15.06 -11.13
C VAL A 29 -9.90 -13.69 -11.76
N GLY A 30 -9.30 -12.65 -11.22
CA GLY A 30 -9.40 -11.29 -11.75
C GLY A 30 -8.82 -11.18 -13.17
N SER A 31 -7.65 -11.78 -13.43
CA SER A 31 -7.05 -11.78 -14.76
C SER A 31 -7.90 -12.51 -15.80
N PHE A 32 -8.51 -13.62 -15.41
CA PHE A 32 -9.45 -14.33 -16.28
C PHE A 32 -10.69 -13.48 -16.62
N LEU A 33 -11.30 -12.82 -15.62
CA LEU A 33 -12.44 -11.93 -15.84
C LEU A 33 -12.08 -10.73 -16.73
N LEU A 34 -10.89 -10.15 -16.55
CA LEU A 34 -10.42 -9.02 -17.36
C LEU A 34 -10.03 -9.44 -18.79
N ALA A 35 -9.60 -10.68 -19.00
CA ALA A 35 -9.29 -11.20 -20.34
C ALA A 35 -10.54 -11.47 -21.21
N LEU A 36 -11.74 -11.45 -20.63
CA LEU A 36 -12.97 -11.64 -21.39
C LEU A 36 -13.25 -10.44 -22.31
N PRO A 37 -13.76 -10.65 -23.54
CA PRO A 37 -14.08 -9.56 -24.48
C PRO A 37 -15.04 -8.51 -23.91
N ILE A 38 -15.97 -8.92 -23.03
CA ILE A 38 -16.92 -8.01 -22.37
C ILE A 38 -16.24 -6.98 -21.45
N SER A 39 -15.04 -7.28 -20.96
CA SER A 39 -14.25 -6.38 -20.09
C SER A 39 -13.50 -5.30 -20.88
N SER A 40 -13.31 -5.46 -22.18
CA SER A 40 -12.69 -4.49 -23.07
C SER A 40 -13.70 -3.47 -23.60
N ALA A 41 -13.25 -2.23 -23.76
CA ALA A 41 -14.06 -1.17 -24.36
C ALA A 41 -14.28 -1.37 -25.88
N THR A 42 -13.35 -2.05 -26.55
CA THR A 42 -13.42 -2.36 -27.97
C THR A 42 -14.24 -3.62 -28.29
N GLY A 43 -14.56 -4.44 -27.27
CA GLY A 43 -15.21 -5.74 -27.45
C GLY A 43 -14.26 -6.85 -27.92
N GLU A 44 -12.98 -6.56 -28.11
CA GLU A 44 -11.94 -7.54 -28.42
C GLU A 44 -11.19 -7.93 -27.14
N ALA A 45 -10.73 -9.18 -27.04
CA ALA A 45 -9.99 -9.64 -25.87
C ALA A 45 -8.65 -8.90 -25.74
N VAL A 46 -8.41 -8.31 -24.58
CA VAL A 46 -7.10 -7.71 -24.25
C VAL A 46 -6.05 -8.83 -24.09
N PRO A 47 -4.79 -8.62 -24.50
CA PRO A 47 -3.72 -9.61 -24.29
C PRO A 47 -3.69 -10.08 -22.85
N TYR A 48 -3.62 -11.40 -22.63
CA TYR A 48 -3.73 -11.99 -21.29
C TYR A 48 -2.69 -11.44 -20.31
N ILE A 49 -1.48 -11.09 -20.80
CA ILE A 49 -0.43 -10.50 -19.95
C ILE A 49 -0.84 -9.14 -19.38
N ASP A 50 -1.55 -8.31 -20.16
CA ASP A 50 -2.04 -7.00 -19.71
C ASP A 50 -3.23 -7.14 -18.76
N ALA A 51 -4.09 -8.13 -19.00
CA ALA A 51 -5.15 -8.50 -18.07
C ALA A 51 -4.58 -9.03 -16.74
N LEU A 52 -3.52 -9.86 -16.78
CA LEU A 52 -2.82 -10.38 -15.60
C LEU A 52 -2.11 -9.24 -14.84
N PHE A 53 -1.44 -8.35 -15.57
CA PHE A 53 -0.78 -7.19 -14.98
C PHE A 53 -1.81 -6.28 -14.28
N THR A 54 -2.91 -5.95 -14.97
CA THR A 54 -3.99 -5.11 -14.42
C THR A 54 -4.66 -5.77 -13.22
N ALA A 55 -4.91 -7.07 -13.24
CA ALA A 55 -5.44 -7.80 -12.07
C ALA A 55 -4.44 -7.77 -10.89
N THR A 56 -3.15 -7.93 -11.17
CA THR A 56 -2.11 -7.91 -10.13
C THR A 56 -1.99 -6.52 -9.52
N THR A 57 -1.87 -5.48 -10.34
CA THR A 57 -1.75 -4.10 -9.84
C THR A 57 -2.99 -3.68 -9.05
N SER A 58 -4.20 -4.12 -9.44
CA SER A 58 -5.45 -3.85 -8.74
C SER A 58 -5.51 -4.53 -7.37
N ILE A 59 -5.23 -5.83 -7.30
CA ILE A 59 -5.23 -6.61 -6.04
C ILE A 59 -4.07 -6.21 -5.12
N CYS A 60 -2.89 -5.95 -5.68
CA CYS A 60 -1.75 -5.49 -4.90
C CYS A 60 -1.86 -4.00 -4.54
N VAL A 61 -2.88 -3.32 -5.11
CA VAL A 61 -3.12 -1.89 -4.86
C VAL A 61 -1.85 -1.10 -5.19
N THR A 62 -1.28 -1.36 -6.35
CA THR A 62 -0.02 -0.75 -6.78
C THR A 62 -0.28 0.51 -7.61
N GLY A 63 -1.05 0.39 -8.71
CA GLY A 63 -1.36 1.52 -9.58
C GLY A 63 -0.51 1.62 -10.85
N LEU A 64 0.49 0.76 -11.05
CA LEU A 64 1.19 0.68 -12.32
C LEU A 64 0.26 0.14 -13.41
N VAL A 65 0.25 0.76 -14.57
CA VAL A 65 -0.65 0.41 -15.67
C VAL A 65 0.14 0.22 -16.97
N THR A 66 -0.08 -0.92 -17.64
CA THR A 66 0.49 -1.20 -18.98
C THR A 66 -0.40 -0.69 -20.10
N VAL A 67 -1.69 -0.55 -19.81
CA VAL A 67 -2.71 -0.03 -20.72
C VAL A 67 -3.60 0.97 -19.99
N PRO A 68 -3.95 2.12 -20.58
CA PRO A 68 -4.74 3.15 -19.90
C PRO A 68 -6.10 2.61 -19.45
N THR A 69 -6.41 2.79 -18.16
CA THR A 69 -7.65 2.24 -17.55
C THR A 69 -8.90 2.89 -18.15
N TYR A 70 -8.82 4.15 -18.48
CA TYR A 70 -9.91 4.96 -19.03
C TYR A 70 -10.41 4.47 -20.39
N SER A 71 -9.48 4.16 -21.31
CA SER A 71 -9.80 3.86 -22.72
C SER A 71 -9.89 2.37 -23.02
N THR A 72 -9.17 1.53 -22.27
CA THR A 72 -9.08 0.09 -22.55
C THR A 72 -10.23 -0.70 -21.96
N TRP A 73 -10.69 -0.35 -20.73
CA TRP A 73 -11.66 -1.17 -20.01
C TRP A 73 -13.08 -0.64 -20.14
N SER A 74 -14.01 -1.53 -20.49
CA SER A 74 -15.45 -1.27 -20.43
C SER A 74 -15.91 -0.97 -19.00
N VAL A 75 -17.13 -0.49 -18.84
CA VAL A 75 -17.72 -0.30 -17.49
C VAL A 75 -17.69 -1.60 -16.67
N TRP A 76 -17.89 -2.76 -17.31
CA TRP A 76 -17.77 -4.06 -16.65
C TRP A 76 -16.33 -4.34 -16.20
N GLY A 77 -15.33 -4.10 -17.06
CA GLY A 77 -13.92 -4.21 -16.70
C GLY A 77 -13.54 -3.28 -15.55
N GLN A 78 -14.04 -2.04 -15.57
CA GLN A 78 -13.83 -1.06 -14.49
C GLN A 78 -14.47 -1.53 -13.16
N ILE A 79 -15.66 -2.16 -13.19
CA ILE A 79 -16.28 -2.76 -11.99
C ILE A 79 -15.42 -3.89 -11.44
N VAL A 80 -14.88 -4.75 -12.30
CA VAL A 80 -13.97 -5.83 -11.88
C VAL A 80 -12.72 -5.24 -11.23
N ILE A 81 -12.09 -4.24 -11.85
CA ILE A 81 -10.91 -3.54 -11.31
C ILE A 81 -11.23 -2.93 -9.94
N LEU A 82 -12.35 -2.21 -9.81
CA LEU A 82 -12.76 -1.58 -8.56
C LEU A 82 -12.96 -2.61 -7.44
N PHE A 83 -13.57 -3.75 -7.77
CA PHE A 83 -13.76 -4.85 -6.82
C PHE A 83 -12.42 -5.46 -6.39
N LEU A 84 -11.48 -5.65 -7.33
CA LEU A 84 -10.13 -6.13 -7.03
C LEU A 84 -9.35 -5.15 -6.14
N ILE A 85 -9.44 -3.84 -6.40
CA ILE A 85 -8.85 -2.78 -5.56
C ILE A 85 -9.42 -2.86 -4.14
N GLN A 86 -10.74 -3.00 -3.99
CA GLN A 86 -11.37 -3.09 -2.68
C GLN A 86 -10.96 -4.36 -1.92
N LEU A 87 -10.89 -5.50 -2.62
CA LEU A 87 -10.37 -6.76 -2.05
C LEU A 87 -8.92 -6.62 -1.60
N GLY A 88 -8.08 -5.99 -2.41
CA GLY A 88 -6.68 -5.78 -2.14
C GLY A 88 -6.44 -4.79 -1.00
N GLY A 89 -7.11 -3.64 -1.01
CA GLY A 89 -6.97 -2.56 -0.03
C GLY A 89 -7.36 -3.00 1.38
N LEU A 90 -8.52 -3.61 1.52
CA LEU A 90 -8.99 -4.16 2.81
C LEU A 90 -8.32 -5.48 3.20
N GLY A 91 -7.71 -6.16 2.24
CA GLY A 91 -7.20 -7.52 2.36
C GLY A 91 -8.27 -8.57 2.08
N VAL A 92 -7.95 -9.52 1.19
CA VAL A 92 -8.87 -10.56 0.69
C VAL A 92 -9.58 -11.29 1.83
N ILE A 93 -8.85 -11.65 2.88
CA ILE A 93 -9.38 -12.36 4.05
C ILE A 93 -10.38 -11.52 4.85
N THR A 94 -10.09 -10.23 5.01
CA THR A 94 -10.96 -9.27 5.70
C THR A 94 -12.32 -9.16 5.01
N VAL A 95 -12.30 -9.03 3.69
CA VAL A 95 -13.54 -8.95 2.88
C VAL A 95 -14.30 -10.26 2.92
N MET A 96 -13.61 -11.41 2.77
CA MET A 96 -14.24 -12.74 2.85
C MET A 96 -15.00 -12.94 4.17
N TYR A 97 -14.37 -12.59 5.30
CA TYR A 97 -15.05 -12.69 6.59
C TYR A 97 -16.13 -11.62 6.79
N GLY A 98 -15.98 -10.46 6.16
CA GLY A 98 -17.03 -9.45 6.10
C GLY A 98 -18.30 -9.95 5.43
N VAL A 99 -18.15 -10.59 4.27
CA VAL A 99 -19.25 -11.23 3.55
C VAL A 99 -19.89 -12.36 4.37
N MET A 100 -19.07 -13.23 5.00
CA MET A 100 -19.60 -14.27 5.91
C MET A 100 -20.42 -13.69 7.05
N MET A 101 -20.00 -12.57 7.63
CA MET A 101 -20.77 -11.85 8.67
C MET A 101 -22.08 -11.27 8.12
N GLY A 102 -22.07 -10.70 6.92
CA GLY A 102 -23.27 -10.21 6.24
C GLY A 102 -24.29 -11.32 5.99
N LEU A 103 -23.81 -12.54 5.69
CA LEU A 103 -24.62 -13.76 5.54
C LEU A 103 -24.99 -14.40 6.89
N HIS A 104 -24.83 -13.70 8.00
CA HIS A 104 -25.13 -14.16 9.37
C HIS A 104 -24.40 -15.45 9.79
N ARG A 105 -23.29 -15.82 9.12
CA ARG A 105 -22.50 -17.00 9.53
C ARG A 105 -21.61 -16.66 10.72
N ARG A 106 -21.59 -17.52 11.74
CA ARG A 106 -20.73 -17.35 12.93
C ARG A 106 -19.29 -17.65 12.57
N LEU A 107 -18.38 -16.75 12.96
CA LEU A 107 -16.94 -16.98 12.83
C LEU A 107 -16.44 -17.91 13.92
N GLY A 108 -15.95 -19.08 13.54
CA GLY A 108 -15.30 -20.04 14.45
C GLY A 108 -13.97 -19.52 15.00
N LEU A 109 -13.41 -20.18 16.02
CA LEU A 109 -12.15 -19.80 16.67
C LEU A 109 -10.97 -19.74 15.69
N GLY A 110 -10.84 -20.70 14.77
CA GLY A 110 -9.78 -20.71 13.75
C GLY A 110 -9.84 -19.48 12.82
N ASN A 111 -11.03 -19.04 12.44
CA ASN A 111 -11.22 -17.84 11.62
C ASN A 111 -10.84 -16.57 12.38
N ARG A 112 -11.09 -16.52 13.69
CA ARG A 112 -10.69 -15.39 14.54
C ARG A 112 -9.18 -15.31 14.73
N TRP A 113 -8.48 -16.45 14.86
CA TRP A 113 -7.02 -16.48 14.88
C TRP A 113 -6.43 -15.97 13.56
N MET A 114 -7.01 -16.39 12.44
CA MET A 114 -6.57 -15.92 11.12
C MET A 114 -6.73 -14.40 10.95
N LEU A 115 -7.85 -13.82 11.43
CA LEU A 115 -8.03 -12.36 11.45
C LEU A 115 -7.05 -11.67 12.41
N GLN A 116 -6.74 -12.27 13.54
CA GLN A 116 -5.74 -11.76 14.48
C GLN A 116 -4.37 -11.65 13.82
N ASP A 117 -3.96 -12.67 13.07
CA ASP A 117 -2.69 -12.66 12.33
C ASP A 117 -2.70 -11.61 11.21
N VAL A 118 -3.80 -11.49 10.44
CA VAL A 118 -3.95 -10.49 9.37
C VAL A 118 -3.83 -9.07 9.89
N PHE A 119 -4.48 -8.77 11.02
CA PHE A 119 -4.43 -7.43 11.63
C PHE A 119 -3.28 -7.25 12.61
N ASN A 120 -2.42 -8.29 12.80
CA ASN A 120 -1.31 -8.29 13.76
C ASN A 120 -1.74 -7.78 15.16
N LEU A 121 -2.88 -8.28 15.65
CA LEU A 121 -3.46 -7.91 16.93
C LEU A 121 -2.98 -8.84 18.03
N ASN A 122 -2.80 -8.32 19.25
CA ASN A 122 -2.37 -9.11 20.39
C ASN A 122 -3.50 -9.94 21.05
N ASN A 123 -4.77 -9.61 20.77
CA ASN A 123 -5.93 -10.23 21.42
C ASN A 123 -7.02 -10.61 20.41
N ILE A 124 -7.63 -11.79 20.61
CA ILE A 124 -8.77 -12.29 19.83
C ILE A 124 -10.08 -11.61 20.26
N SER A 125 -10.11 -11.10 21.51
CA SER A 125 -11.30 -10.47 22.07
C SER A 125 -11.68 -9.20 21.28
N GLY A 126 -12.93 -9.14 20.81
CA GLY A 126 -13.45 -7.98 20.09
C GLY A 126 -13.10 -7.88 18.59
N ILE A 127 -12.37 -8.88 18.02
CA ILE A 127 -11.93 -8.85 16.62
C ILE A 127 -13.10 -8.73 15.62
N VAL A 128 -14.24 -9.35 15.91
CA VAL A 128 -15.46 -9.26 15.09
C VAL A 128 -16.02 -7.83 15.11
N LYS A 129 -16.03 -7.19 16.29
CA LYS A 129 -16.43 -5.77 16.41
C LYS A 129 -15.46 -4.85 15.69
N PHE A 130 -14.16 -5.16 15.76
CA PHE A 130 -13.12 -4.41 15.05
C PHE A 130 -13.30 -4.54 13.53
N LEU A 131 -13.48 -5.75 13.00
CA LEU A 131 -13.74 -6.01 11.58
C LEU A 131 -14.95 -5.22 11.07
N ARG A 132 -16.08 -5.27 11.82
CA ARG A 132 -17.28 -4.52 11.47
C ARG A 132 -17.02 -3.00 11.41
N LYS A 133 -16.26 -2.48 12.38
CA LYS A 133 -15.86 -1.07 12.38
C LYS A 133 -14.99 -0.71 11.19
N VAL A 134 -14.03 -1.56 10.81
CA VAL A 134 -13.18 -1.37 9.63
C VAL A 134 -14.05 -1.26 8.39
N LEU A 135 -14.93 -2.24 8.13
CA LEU A 135 -15.77 -2.26 6.94
C LEU A 135 -16.72 -1.04 6.86
N ILE A 136 -17.43 -0.74 7.95
CA ILE A 136 -18.34 0.41 7.98
C ILE A 136 -17.56 1.73 7.87
N GLY A 137 -16.43 1.86 8.59
CA GLY A 137 -15.60 3.05 8.54
C GLY A 137 -15.06 3.33 7.14
N THR A 138 -14.61 2.29 6.43
CA THR A 138 -14.18 2.39 5.04
C THR A 138 -15.31 2.89 4.15
N LEU A 139 -16.47 2.23 4.15
CA LEU A 139 -17.61 2.63 3.32
C LEU A 139 -18.07 4.07 3.59
N VAL A 140 -18.03 4.51 4.86
CA VAL A 140 -18.39 5.90 5.21
C VAL A 140 -17.37 6.89 4.65
N VAL A 141 -16.07 6.63 4.79
CA VAL A 141 -15.02 7.54 4.30
C VAL A 141 -14.99 7.58 2.77
N GLU A 142 -15.08 6.42 2.11
CA GLU A 142 -15.17 6.33 0.64
C GLU A 142 -16.44 7.02 0.13
N GLY A 143 -17.58 6.80 0.77
CA GLY A 143 -18.85 7.47 0.42
C GLY A 143 -18.78 8.99 0.57
N CYS A 144 -18.21 9.51 1.67
CA CYS A 144 -17.97 10.94 1.84
C CYS A 144 -17.03 11.49 0.77
N GLY A 145 -15.95 10.77 0.48
CA GLY A 145 -15.01 11.14 -0.60
C GLY A 145 -15.68 11.20 -1.97
N ALA A 146 -16.48 10.19 -2.30
CA ALA A 146 -17.25 10.16 -3.54
C ALA A 146 -18.23 11.33 -3.66
N LEU A 147 -18.96 11.66 -2.60
CA LEU A 147 -19.87 12.80 -2.57
C LEU A 147 -19.13 14.14 -2.78
N LEU A 148 -17.95 14.29 -2.18
CA LEU A 148 -17.14 15.48 -2.39
C LEU A 148 -16.58 15.54 -3.83
N TYR A 149 -16.14 14.45 -4.41
CA TYR A 149 -15.73 14.39 -5.82
C TYR A 149 -16.88 14.69 -6.79
N MET A 150 -18.12 14.27 -6.48
CA MET A 150 -19.29 14.56 -7.31
C MET A 150 -19.52 16.06 -7.49
N THR A 151 -19.13 16.91 -6.52
CA THR A 151 -19.26 18.37 -6.65
C THR A 151 -18.43 18.95 -7.80
N VAL A 152 -17.38 18.24 -8.24
CA VAL A 152 -16.50 18.66 -9.35
C VAL A 152 -16.78 17.84 -10.61
N PHE A 153 -16.89 16.51 -10.47
CA PHE A 153 -16.96 15.63 -11.66
C PHE A 153 -18.35 15.55 -12.27
N VAL A 154 -19.43 15.71 -11.51
CA VAL A 154 -20.78 15.69 -12.07
C VAL A 154 -21.05 16.91 -12.96
N PRO A 155 -20.69 18.16 -12.59
CA PRO A 155 -20.79 19.30 -13.49
C PRO A 155 -19.98 19.16 -14.79
N GLY A 156 -18.80 18.48 -14.72
CA GLY A 156 -17.92 18.31 -15.89
C GLY A 156 -18.29 17.14 -16.81
N TYR A 157 -18.75 16.02 -16.23
CA TYR A 157 -18.96 14.75 -16.96
C TYR A 157 -20.40 14.24 -16.91
N GLY A 158 -21.36 15.01 -16.35
CA GLY A 158 -22.74 14.57 -16.19
C GLY A 158 -22.86 13.30 -15.35
N LEU A 159 -23.75 12.37 -15.74
CA LEU A 159 -23.99 11.11 -15.00
C LEU A 159 -22.74 10.23 -14.90
N ARG A 160 -21.84 10.27 -15.89
CA ARG A 160 -20.56 9.55 -15.85
C ARG A 160 -19.69 10.05 -14.68
N GLY A 161 -19.82 11.33 -14.29
CA GLY A 161 -19.11 11.93 -13.16
C GLY A 161 -19.42 11.24 -11.83
N ILE A 162 -20.60 10.63 -11.67
CA ILE A 162 -20.95 9.83 -10.47
C ILE A 162 -20.06 8.60 -10.39
N TRP A 163 -19.91 7.86 -11.51
CA TRP A 163 -19.09 6.67 -11.57
C TRP A 163 -17.60 6.98 -11.34
N ILE A 164 -17.11 8.05 -11.99
CA ILE A 164 -15.74 8.55 -11.81
C ILE A 164 -15.50 8.89 -10.33
N SER A 165 -16.44 9.56 -9.65
CA SER A 165 -16.34 9.93 -8.26
C SER A 165 -16.23 8.71 -7.33
N ILE A 166 -17.04 7.69 -7.56
CA ILE A 166 -17.02 6.45 -6.77
C ILE A 166 -15.70 5.71 -7.00
N PHE A 167 -15.28 5.54 -8.26
CA PHE A 167 -14.06 4.84 -8.60
C PHE A 167 -12.83 5.52 -7.97
N ASN A 168 -12.69 6.83 -8.15
CA ASN A 168 -11.55 7.57 -7.61
C ASN A 168 -11.56 7.62 -6.08
N ALA A 169 -12.73 7.69 -5.43
CA ALA A 169 -12.80 7.66 -3.97
C ALA A 169 -12.30 6.32 -3.39
N VAL A 170 -12.73 5.20 -3.97
CA VAL A 170 -12.27 3.86 -3.57
C VAL A 170 -10.79 3.69 -3.88
N SER A 171 -10.34 4.08 -5.08
CA SER A 171 -8.95 3.99 -5.49
C SER A 171 -8.03 4.82 -4.60
N ALA A 172 -8.40 6.06 -4.29
CA ALA A 172 -7.62 6.95 -3.42
C ALA A 172 -7.58 6.44 -1.97
N PHE A 173 -8.70 5.97 -1.43
CA PHE A 173 -8.74 5.43 -0.07
C PHE A 173 -7.96 4.13 0.07
N CYS A 174 -8.07 3.25 -0.92
CA CYS A 174 -7.30 2.00 -0.96
C CYS A 174 -5.82 2.23 -1.30
N ASN A 175 -5.41 3.43 -1.66
CA ASN A 175 -4.06 3.76 -2.15
C ASN A 175 -3.70 2.98 -3.42
N ALA A 176 -4.63 2.88 -4.38
CA ALA A 176 -4.46 2.08 -5.59
C ALA A 176 -3.87 2.86 -6.78
N GLY A 177 -4.02 4.19 -6.80
CA GLY A 177 -3.45 5.04 -7.85
C GLY A 177 -4.02 4.84 -9.26
N MET A 178 -5.08 4.07 -9.38
CA MET A 178 -5.77 3.85 -10.65
C MET A 178 -6.94 4.81 -10.76
N ASP A 179 -7.10 5.45 -11.91
CA ASP A 179 -8.24 6.31 -12.22
C ASP A 179 -8.83 5.96 -13.60
N ILE A 180 -10.01 6.54 -13.88
CA ILE A 180 -10.75 6.35 -15.12
C ILE A 180 -11.06 7.69 -15.80
N MET A 181 -10.19 8.69 -15.62
CA MET A 181 -10.43 10.06 -16.08
C MET A 181 -9.71 10.37 -17.38
N ALA A 182 -8.38 10.18 -17.39
CA ALA A 182 -7.50 10.52 -18.49
C ALA A 182 -6.29 9.57 -18.55
N GLU A 183 -5.45 9.74 -19.56
CA GLU A 183 -4.19 8.99 -19.67
C GLU A 183 -3.16 9.50 -18.66
N ASP A 184 -3.23 10.79 -18.31
CA ASP A 184 -2.27 11.48 -17.43
C ASP A 184 -2.71 11.55 -15.97
N SER A 185 -3.56 10.63 -15.53
CA SER A 185 -4.11 10.61 -14.16
C SER A 185 -4.81 11.94 -13.79
N LEU A 186 -4.41 12.61 -12.71
CA LEU A 186 -5.00 13.86 -12.23
C LEU A 186 -4.25 15.12 -12.70
N CYS A 187 -3.36 15.04 -13.71
CA CYS A 187 -2.58 16.19 -14.17
C CYS A 187 -3.48 17.35 -14.65
N GLY A 188 -4.60 17.06 -15.31
CA GLY A 188 -5.59 18.07 -15.70
C GLY A 188 -6.29 18.76 -14.52
N TYR A 189 -6.14 18.26 -13.30
CA TYR A 189 -6.79 18.77 -12.06
C TYR A 189 -5.80 19.34 -11.05
N VAL A 190 -4.55 19.60 -11.43
CA VAL A 190 -3.52 20.17 -10.55
C VAL A 190 -3.97 21.48 -9.87
N PHE A 191 -4.79 22.28 -10.55
CA PHE A 191 -5.30 23.57 -10.05
C PHE A 191 -6.71 23.48 -9.44
N GLN A 192 -7.24 22.28 -9.26
CA GLN A 192 -8.56 22.08 -8.63
C GLN A 192 -8.39 21.71 -7.14
N PRO A 193 -8.52 22.70 -6.21
CA PRO A 193 -8.21 22.48 -4.78
C PRO A 193 -9.06 21.38 -4.17
N MET A 194 -10.33 21.25 -4.61
CA MET A 194 -11.25 20.26 -4.06
C MET A 194 -10.82 18.84 -4.41
N VAL A 195 -10.45 18.57 -5.66
CA VAL A 195 -9.97 17.25 -6.09
C VAL A 195 -8.70 16.90 -5.35
N ASN A 196 -7.73 17.82 -5.31
CA ASN A 196 -6.44 17.58 -4.64
C ASN A 196 -6.61 17.34 -3.14
N LEU A 197 -7.43 18.15 -2.45
CA LEU A 197 -7.67 18.00 -1.01
C LEU A 197 -8.34 16.68 -0.68
N VAL A 198 -9.41 16.32 -1.42
CA VAL A 198 -10.15 15.07 -1.19
C VAL A 198 -9.24 13.86 -1.45
N THR A 199 -8.47 13.87 -2.56
CA THR A 199 -7.52 12.80 -2.87
C THR A 199 -6.48 12.64 -1.77
N MET A 200 -5.80 13.73 -1.36
CA MET A 200 -4.79 13.69 -0.29
C MET A 200 -5.38 13.20 1.04
N LEU A 201 -6.59 13.65 1.41
CA LEU A 201 -7.23 13.21 2.65
C LEU A 201 -7.58 11.72 2.61
N LEU A 202 -8.12 11.21 1.50
CA LEU A 202 -8.43 9.80 1.34
C LEU A 202 -7.17 8.94 1.42
N ILE A 203 -6.08 9.33 0.74
CA ILE A 203 -4.78 8.66 0.77
C ILE A 203 -4.24 8.62 2.22
N ILE A 204 -4.23 9.75 2.91
CA ILE A 204 -3.72 9.83 4.28
C ILE A 204 -4.57 8.96 5.21
N LEU A 205 -5.89 9.05 5.12
CA LEU A 205 -6.80 8.25 5.95
C LEU A 205 -6.61 6.75 5.70
N GLY A 206 -6.57 6.30 4.46
CA GLY A 206 -6.30 4.91 4.12
C GLY A 206 -4.94 4.43 4.65
N GLY A 207 -3.89 5.25 4.44
CA GLY A 207 -2.52 4.93 4.82
C GLY A 207 -2.21 4.99 6.32
N LEU A 208 -2.97 5.73 7.13
CA LEU A 208 -2.74 5.84 8.59
C LEU A 208 -3.02 4.55 9.37
N GLY A 209 -3.86 3.67 8.82
CA GLY A 209 -4.26 2.43 9.48
C GLY A 209 -5.39 2.56 10.48
N TYR A 210 -6.23 1.51 10.51
CA TYR A 210 -7.48 1.50 11.29
C TYR A 210 -7.27 1.57 12.79
N ILE A 211 -6.14 1.04 13.30
CA ILE A 211 -5.81 1.12 14.73
C ILE A 211 -5.63 2.57 15.15
N VAL A 212 -4.95 3.37 14.33
CA VAL A 212 -4.73 4.80 14.58
C VAL A 212 -6.05 5.57 14.57
N TRP A 213 -6.96 5.26 13.62
CA TRP A 213 -8.28 5.91 13.55
C TRP A 213 -9.05 5.78 14.87
N TRP A 214 -9.16 4.54 15.38
CA TRP A 214 -9.95 4.30 16.58
C TRP A 214 -9.27 4.85 17.83
N ASP A 215 -7.95 4.92 17.86
CA ASP A 215 -7.20 5.54 18.94
C ASP A 215 -7.40 7.06 18.95
N VAL A 216 -7.29 7.70 17.78
CA VAL A 216 -7.55 9.14 17.62
C VAL A 216 -9.00 9.47 17.98
N LEU A 217 -9.99 8.73 17.45
CA LEU A 217 -11.40 8.94 17.77
C LEU A 217 -11.70 8.76 19.27
N ARG A 218 -11.03 7.80 19.94
CA ARG A 218 -11.14 7.61 21.40
C ARG A 218 -10.65 8.86 22.15
N VAL A 219 -9.53 9.41 21.73
CA VAL A 219 -8.92 10.58 22.36
C VAL A 219 -9.72 11.86 22.07
N LEU A 220 -10.23 12.01 20.84
CA LEU A 220 -11.05 13.16 20.44
C LEU A 220 -12.36 13.26 21.26
N LYS A 221 -12.95 12.15 21.64
CA LYS A 221 -14.13 12.16 22.54
C LYS A 221 -13.88 12.85 23.89
N ASN A 222 -12.62 12.85 24.33
CA ASN A 222 -12.19 13.43 25.60
C ASN A 222 -11.50 14.81 25.44
N ILE A 223 -11.51 15.40 24.23
CA ILE A 223 -10.77 16.63 23.91
C ILE A 223 -11.24 17.82 24.76
N ARG A 224 -12.56 17.89 25.08
CA ARG A 224 -13.12 18.96 25.88
C ARG A 224 -12.55 19.02 27.31
N SER A 225 -12.18 17.86 27.89
CA SER A 225 -11.63 17.77 29.24
C SER A 225 -10.11 17.91 29.31
N GLN A 226 -9.38 17.54 28.25
CA GLN A 226 -7.93 17.35 28.27
C GLN A 226 -7.15 18.35 27.39
N LYS A 227 -7.80 19.13 26.51
CA LYS A 227 -7.19 20.15 25.61
C LYS A 227 -5.91 19.61 24.92
N LEU A 228 -4.78 20.34 25.01
CA LEU A 228 -3.50 20.01 24.40
C LEU A 228 -2.83 18.73 24.95
N LYS A 229 -3.30 18.17 26.08
CA LYS A 229 -2.76 16.90 26.61
C LYS A 229 -3.25 15.68 25.86
N CYS A 230 -4.15 15.84 24.88
CA CYS A 230 -4.71 14.73 24.07
C CYS A 230 -3.63 13.89 23.38
N PHE A 231 -2.56 14.50 22.85
CA PHE A 231 -1.46 13.75 22.22
C PHE A 231 -0.78 12.76 23.18
N ARG A 232 -0.69 13.09 24.48
CA ARG A 232 -0.09 12.21 25.49
C ARG A 232 -0.92 10.94 25.73
N LEU A 233 -2.26 10.99 25.48
CA LEU A 233 -3.18 9.87 25.68
C LEU A 233 -3.15 8.84 24.54
N LEU A 234 -2.56 9.17 23.39
CA LEU A 234 -2.40 8.26 22.27
C LEU A 234 -1.44 7.12 22.64
N THR A 235 -1.68 5.96 22.04
CA THR A 235 -0.76 4.82 22.12
C THR A 235 0.57 5.16 21.46
N LEU A 236 1.66 4.47 21.83
CA LEU A 236 2.96 4.64 21.20
C LEU A 236 2.90 4.45 19.68
N HIS A 237 2.17 3.42 19.24
CA HIS A 237 1.94 3.14 17.82
C HIS A 237 1.33 4.33 17.07
N SER A 238 0.25 4.91 17.61
CA SER A 238 -0.43 6.06 16.99
C SER A 238 0.43 7.33 17.00
N LYS A 239 1.20 7.56 18.06
CA LYS A 239 2.17 8.67 18.12
C LYS A 239 3.20 8.57 17.01
N ILE A 240 3.82 7.40 16.87
CA ILE A 240 4.82 7.14 15.82
C ILE A 240 4.21 7.34 14.44
N ALA A 241 3.07 6.69 14.18
CA ALA A 241 2.38 6.75 12.89
C ALA A 241 2.06 8.19 12.46
N LEU A 242 1.47 8.98 13.36
CA LEU A 242 1.10 10.37 13.07
C LEU A 242 2.32 11.28 12.90
N THR A 243 3.31 11.18 13.80
CA THR A 243 4.52 12.03 13.76
C THR A 243 5.33 11.75 12.50
N VAL A 244 5.61 10.47 12.19
CA VAL A 244 6.39 10.11 11.00
C VAL A 244 5.64 10.49 9.73
N THR A 245 4.32 10.27 9.67
CA THR A 245 3.49 10.70 8.54
C THR A 245 3.60 12.22 8.32
N GLY A 246 3.44 13.00 9.37
CA GLY A 246 3.54 14.45 9.29
C GLY A 246 4.94 14.94 8.84
N ILE A 247 6.00 14.37 9.42
CA ILE A 247 7.39 14.69 9.03
C ILE A 247 7.62 14.38 7.54
N LEU A 248 7.25 13.20 7.07
CA LEU A 248 7.47 12.79 5.67
C LEU A 248 6.71 13.69 4.69
N ILE A 249 5.47 14.09 5.02
CA ILE A 249 4.69 15.00 4.17
C ILE A 249 5.36 16.38 4.13
N VAL A 250 5.74 16.95 5.27
CA VAL A 250 6.33 18.30 5.33
C VAL A 250 7.70 18.33 4.66
N VAL A 251 8.58 17.37 4.98
CA VAL A 251 9.92 17.29 4.40
C VAL A 251 9.84 16.99 2.90
N GLY A 252 8.97 16.06 2.50
CA GLY A 252 8.76 15.74 1.08
C GLY A 252 8.22 16.94 0.29
N ALA A 253 7.21 17.64 0.80
CA ALA A 253 6.66 18.81 0.15
C ALA A 253 7.68 19.95 0.03
N ALA A 254 8.47 20.19 1.08
CA ALA A 254 9.55 21.18 1.05
C ALA A 254 10.62 20.80 0.00
N ALA A 255 11.00 19.54 -0.08
CA ALA A 255 11.97 19.06 -1.06
C ALA A 255 11.46 19.23 -2.49
N PHE A 256 10.25 18.77 -2.81
CA PHE A 256 9.66 18.97 -4.14
C PHE A 256 9.51 20.44 -4.50
N TYR A 257 9.08 21.28 -3.55
CA TYR A 257 8.98 22.71 -3.76
C TYR A 257 10.34 23.34 -4.15
N ILE A 258 11.44 22.95 -3.48
CA ILE A 258 12.76 23.50 -3.72
C ILE A 258 13.34 23.02 -5.06
N PHE A 259 13.25 21.70 -5.35
CA PHE A 259 13.95 21.12 -6.49
C PHE A 259 13.14 21.21 -7.80
N GLU A 260 11.81 21.37 -7.73
CA GLU A 260 10.95 21.58 -8.92
C GLU A 260 10.63 23.06 -9.18
N TYR A 261 11.08 23.98 -8.32
CA TYR A 261 10.74 25.40 -8.40
C TYR A 261 11.02 26.02 -9.76
N ASN A 262 12.15 25.69 -10.39
CA ASN A 262 12.62 26.23 -11.67
C ASN A 262 12.48 25.23 -12.82
N ASN A 263 11.81 24.09 -12.62
CA ASN A 263 11.66 23.10 -13.67
C ASN A 263 10.58 23.55 -14.69
N PRO A 264 10.94 23.84 -15.96
CA PRO A 264 10.02 24.34 -16.96
C PRO A 264 8.94 23.32 -17.38
N LEU A 265 9.20 22.02 -17.18
CA LEU A 265 8.30 20.94 -17.56
C LEU A 265 7.26 20.64 -16.47
N THR A 266 7.46 21.13 -15.24
CA THR A 266 6.57 20.80 -14.11
C THR A 266 5.98 22.02 -13.41
N MET A 267 6.79 22.83 -12.72
CA MET A 267 6.27 23.85 -11.79
C MET A 267 6.69 25.29 -12.09
N GLN A 268 7.57 25.56 -13.07
CA GLN A 268 8.10 26.90 -13.30
C GLN A 268 7.02 27.95 -13.55
N ASP A 269 5.98 27.61 -14.30
CA ASP A 269 4.90 28.54 -14.67
C ASP A 269 3.79 28.62 -13.61
N TYR A 270 3.90 27.87 -12.52
CA TYR A 270 2.89 27.87 -11.47
C TYR A 270 3.08 29.06 -10.53
N THR A 271 1.97 29.61 -10.04
CA THR A 271 1.98 30.59 -8.95
C THR A 271 2.43 29.94 -7.64
N VAL A 272 2.88 30.74 -6.67
CA VAL A 272 3.36 30.22 -5.37
C VAL A 272 2.35 29.31 -4.68
N PRO A 273 1.03 29.63 -4.59
CA PRO A 273 0.05 28.71 -4.02
C PRO A 273 -0.08 27.39 -4.79
N GLN A 274 -0.03 27.45 -6.12
CA GLN A 274 -0.12 26.25 -6.98
C GLN A 274 1.10 25.34 -6.78
N ARG A 275 2.32 25.89 -6.68
CA ARG A 275 3.53 25.14 -6.36
C ARG A 275 3.43 24.44 -5.01
N ILE A 276 2.89 25.11 -3.99
CA ILE A 276 2.67 24.51 -2.67
C ILE A 276 1.70 23.34 -2.76
N TRP A 277 0.58 23.48 -3.48
CA TRP A 277 -0.41 22.41 -3.65
C TRP A 277 0.18 21.21 -4.41
N ALA A 278 0.87 21.46 -5.52
CA ALA A 278 1.51 20.40 -6.31
C ALA A 278 2.59 19.67 -5.52
N SER A 279 3.43 20.40 -4.76
CA SER A 279 4.46 19.81 -3.91
C SER A 279 3.88 19.00 -2.76
N LEU A 280 2.80 19.47 -2.11
CA LEU A 280 2.07 18.73 -1.09
C LEU A 280 1.45 17.45 -1.66
N PHE A 281 0.82 17.55 -2.83
CA PHE A 281 0.22 16.39 -3.48
C PHE A 281 1.28 15.35 -3.82
N GLN A 282 2.42 15.76 -4.41
CA GLN A 282 3.53 14.88 -4.74
C GLN A 282 4.09 14.17 -3.50
N ALA A 283 4.25 14.88 -2.38
CA ALA A 283 4.71 14.30 -1.13
C ALA A 283 3.71 13.31 -0.52
N VAL A 284 2.41 13.50 -0.73
CA VAL A 284 1.38 12.57 -0.27
C VAL A 284 1.28 11.36 -1.18
N THR A 285 1.31 11.54 -2.51
CA THR A 285 1.14 10.45 -3.46
C THR A 285 2.30 9.46 -3.48
N THR A 286 3.55 9.94 -3.28
CA THR A 286 4.73 9.07 -3.15
C THR A 286 4.63 8.08 -1.98
N ARG A 287 3.72 8.32 -1.02
CA ARG A 287 3.46 7.41 0.10
C ARG A 287 2.48 6.30 -0.27
N THR A 288 2.77 5.61 -1.37
CA THR A 288 2.05 4.45 -1.92
C THR A 288 0.61 4.75 -2.37
N ALA A 289 0.40 5.88 -3.06
CA ALA A 289 -0.92 6.23 -3.56
C ALA A 289 -1.05 6.18 -5.08
N GLY A 290 -0.01 6.57 -5.83
CA GLY A 290 0.09 6.36 -7.28
C GLY A 290 -0.60 7.39 -8.18
N PHE A 291 -1.37 8.34 -7.64
CA PHE A 291 -1.95 9.43 -8.45
C PHE A 291 -0.91 10.47 -8.80
N ALA A 292 -0.95 10.99 -10.03
CA ALA A 292 -0.07 12.03 -10.50
C ALA A 292 -0.85 13.31 -10.81
N THR A 293 -0.40 14.46 -10.29
CA THR A 293 -0.88 15.80 -10.69
C THR A 293 0.16 16.57 -11.48
N ILE A 294 1.38 16.03 -11.55
CA ILE A 294 2.47 16.51 -12.41
C ILE A 294 3.06 15.30 -13.12
N PRO A 295 3.51 15.44 -14.39
CA PRO A 295 4.14 14.35 -15.12
C PRO A 295 5.36 13.83 -14.39
N GLN A 296 5.43 12.52 -14.14
CA GLN A 296 6.53 11.94 -13.35
C GLN A 296 7.81 11.78 -14.17
N GLU A 297 7.69 11.62 -15.49
CA GLU A 297 8.80 11.58 -16.45
C GLU A 297 9.58 12.89 -16.50
N ASP A 298 8.89 14.01 -16.29
CA ASP A 298 9.45 15.36 -16.36
C ASP A 298 10.07 15.85 -15.04
N LEU A 299 10.02 15.04 -13.99
CA LEU A 299 10.69 15.37 -12.73
C LEU A 299 12.22 15.47 -12.90
N THR A 300 12.83 16.43 -12.23
CA THR A 300 14.29 16.50 -12.12
C THR A 300 14.85 15.21 -11.51
N ASN A 301 16.07 14.82 -11.87
CA ASN A 301 16.71 13.63 -11.31
C ASN A 301 16.75 13.66 -9.78
N THR A 302 16.94 14.85 -9.19
CA THR A 302 16.93 15.01 -7.72
C THR A 302 15.55 14.68 -7.15
N SER A 303 14.50 15.22 -7.74
CA SER A 303 13.11 14.92 -7.32
C SER A 303 12.73 13.46 -7.55
N ALA A 304 13.23 12.84 -8.62
CA ALA A 304 13.04 11.42 -8.86
C ALA A 304 13.69 10.56 -7.77
N ILE A 305 14.92 10.87 -7.36
CA ILE A 305 15.60 10.18 -6.25
C ILE A 305 14.86 10.40 -4.92
N ILE A 306 14.40 11.62 -4.65
CA ILE A 306 13.59 11.91 -3.45
C ILE A 306 12.28 11.11 -3.48
N SER A 307 11.63 11.04 -4.64
CA SER A 307 10.43 10.20 -4.82
C SER A 307 10.73 8.74 -4.49
N VAL A 308 11.83 8.17 -4.99
CA VAL A 308 12.26 6.80 -4.69
C VAL A 308 12.43 6.58 -3.19
N LEU A 309 13.09 7.52 -2.48
CA LEU A 309 13.28 7.43 -1.03
C LEU A 309 11.96 7.50 -0.26
N LEU A 310 11.03 8.38 -0.67
CA LEU A 310 9.71 8.50 -0.06
C LEU A 310 8.82 7.30 -0.36
N MET A 311 8.89 6.73 -1.57
CA MET A 311 8.16 5.53 -1.97
C MET A 311 8.53 4.31 -1.14
N LEU A 312 9.80 4.18 -0.74
CA LEU A 312 10.22 3.11 0.17
C LEU A 312 9.47 3.15 1.50
N ILE A 313 9.09 4.35 2.00
CA ILE A 313 8.41 4.53 3.28
C ILE A 313 6.92 4.75 3.05
N GLY A 314 6.17 3.65 3.04
CA GLY A 314 4.74 3.66 2.80
C GLY A 314 3.91 4.14 3.99
N GLY A 315 2.71 3.57 4.15
CA GLY A 315 1.80 3.91 5.25
C GLY A 315 2.11 3.22 6.56
N SER A 316 1.17 3.34 7.49
CA SER A 316 1.26 2.71 8.81
C SER A 316 0.72 1.28 8.79
N PRO A 317 1.09 0.43 9.77
CA PRO A 317 0.54 -0.92 9.87
C PRO A 317 -0.98 -0.94 9.96
N VAL A 318 -1.60 -2.00 9.40
CA VAL A 318 -3.07 -2.19 9.39
C VAL A 318 -3.81 -1.07 8.62
N GLY A 319 -3.16 -0.49 7.63
CA GLY A 319 -3.74 0.43 6.65
C GLY A 319 -3.77 -0.19 5.25
N THR A 320 -4.31 0.55 4.28
CA THR A 320 -4.42 0.15 2.88
C THR A 320 -3.10 0.27 2.12
N ALA A 321 -2.25 1.23 2.50
CA ALA A 321 -0.97 1.53 1.88
C ALA A 321 0.03 0.36 1.96
N GLY A 322 0.87 0.22 0.95
CA GLY A 322 1.95 -0.79 0.88
C GLY A 322 3.28 -0.33 1.49
N GLY A 323 4.40 -0.70 0.88
CA GLY A 323 5.74 -0.29 1.28
C GLY A 323 6.19 -0.70 2.68
N MET A 324 7.41 -0.27 3.05
CA MET A 324 7.88 -0.39 4.43
C MET A 324 7.06 0.50 5.34
N LYS A 325 6.55 -0.05 6.44
CA LYS A 325 5.64 0.69 7.33
C LYS A 325 6.36 1.79 8.10
N THR A 326 5.70 2.95 8.28
CA THR A 326 6.22 4.10 9.04
C THR A 326 6.78 3.69 10.40
N VAL A 327 6.08 2.81 11.11
CA VAL A 327 6.51 2.29 12.43
C VAL A 327 7.79 1.45 12.30
N THR A 328 7.94 0.66 11.23
CA THR A 328 9.13 -0.17 10.98
C THR A 328 10.37 0.70 10.82
N ILE A 329 10.28 1.74 10.00
CA ILE A 329 11.40 2.68 9.77
C ILE A 329 11.71 3.47 11.04
N ALA A 330 10.68 3.95 11.78
CA ALA A 330 10.89 4.67 13.04
C ALA A 330 11.62 3.81 14.07
N VAL A 331 11.21 2.53 14.22
CA VAL A 331 11.85 1.58 15.14
C VAL A 331 13.30 1.33 14.75
N LEU A 332 13.59 1.17 13.45
CA LEU A 332 14.95 0.98 12.95
C LEU A 332 15.84 2.19 13.23
N LEU A 333 15.37 3.40 12.88
CA LEU A 333 16.14 4.64 13.10
C LEU A 333 16.40 4.88 14.58
N VAL A 334 15.40 4.73 15.44
CA VAL A 334 15.56 4.92 16.88
C VAL A 334 16.54 3.89 17.46
N SER A 335 16.47 2.63 17.01
CA SER A 335 17.43 1.61 17.44
C SER A 335 18.85 1.91 16.97
N MET A 336 19.01 2.39 15.74
CA MET A 336 20.30 2.80 15.21
C MET A 336 20.91 3.96 16.03
N PHE A 337 20.14 5.00 16.33
CA PHE A 337 20.60 6.11 17.15
C PHE A 337 20.86 5.71 18.62
N ALA A 338 20.09 4.75 19.18
CA ALA A 338 20.36 4.22 20.49
C ALA A 338 21.71 3.47 20.54
N THR A 339 21.99 2.65 19.51
CA THR A 339 23.27 1.91 19.39
C THR A 339 24.45 2.89 19.24
N ILE A 340 24.34 3.91 18.36
CA ILE A 340 25.38 4.96 18.21
C ILE A 340 25.60 5.70 19.52
N GLY A 341 24.54 5.93 20.29
CA GLY A 341 24.60 6.59 21.59
C GLY A 341 24.98 5.70 22.76
N ASN A 342 25.41 4.43 22.50
CA ASN A 342 25.73 3.42 23.53
C ASN A 342 24.62 3.23 24.58
N LYS A 343 23.34 3.31 24.16
CA LYS A 343 22.20 3.04 25.05
C LYS A 343 21.81 1.58 24.95
N GLU A 344 21.53 0.95 26.10
CA GLU A 344 21.11 -0.46 26.17
C GLU A 344 19.73 -0.69 25.51
N ASP A 345 18.84 0.28 25.63
CA ASP A 345 17.47 0.20 25.15
C ASP A 345 17.14 1.34 24.18
N ALA A 346 16.35 1.00 23.15
CA ALA A 346 15.79 1.99 22.22
C ALA A 346 14.50 2.57 22.83
N GLU A 347 14.50 3.85 23.13
CA GLU A 347 13.37 4.55 23.74
C GLU A 347 12.75 5.58 22.81
N LEU A 348 11.42 5.64 22.77
CA LEU A 348 10.68 6.66 22.04
C LEU A 348 9.43 7.09 22.82
N PHE A 349 9.21 8.41 22.94
CA PHE A 349 8.10 8.99 23.72
C PHE A 349 8.04 8.47 25.19
N GLY A 350 9.20 8.20 25.80
CA GLY A 350 9.30 7.68 27.18
C GLY A 350 8.85 6.23 27.33
N ARG A 351 8.96 5.42 26.27
CA ARG A 351 8.65 3.99 26.29
C ARG A 351 9.72 3.19 25.56
N ASN A 352 10.11 2.05 26.15
CA ASN A 352 11.09 1.15 25.54
C ASN A 352 10.47 0.36 24.38
N ILE A 353 11.27 0.17 23.33
CA ILE A 353 10.92 -0.63 22.16
C ILE A 353 11.43 -2.06 22.36
N PRO A 354 10.57 -3.09 22.26
CA PRO A 354 11.00 -4.48 22.44
C PRO A 354 12.04 -4.89 21.38
N LYS A 355 13.11 -5.59 21.81
CA LYS A 355 14.17 -6.12 20.90
C LYS A 355 13.60 -6.97 19.74
N GLN A 356 12.50 -7.71 20.00
CA GLN A 356 11.82 -8.45 18.94
C GLN A 356 11.26 -7.55 17.83
N ALA A 357 10.77 -6.34 18.16
CA ALA A 357 10.27 -5.38 17.17
C ALA A 357 11.43 -4.85 16.31
N VAL A 358 12.59 -4.59 16.92
CA VAL A 358 13.81 -4.17 16.22
C VAL A 358 14.26 -5.25 15.23
N ASN A 359 14.40 -6.50 15.68
CA ASN A 359 14.83 -7.61 14.81
C ASN A 359 13.85 -7.85 13.64
N LYS A 360 12.53 -7.74 13.89
CA LYS A 360 11.54 -7.81 12.83
C LYS A 360 11.68 -6.64 11.84
N SER A 361 11.94 -5.43 12.32
CA SER A 361 12.12 -4.26 11.47
C SER A 361 13.34 -4.39 10.56
N VAL A 362 14.47 -4.87 11.09
CA VAL A 362 15.68 -5.15 10.30
C VAL A 362 15.40 -6.19 9.21
N ALA A 363 14.72 -7.29 9.56
CA ALA A 363 14.38 -8.34 8.60
C ALA A 363 13.45 -7.84 7.48
N VAL A 364 12.43 -7.01 7.81
CA VAL A 364 11.53 -6.41 6.80
C VAL A 364 12.31 -5.53 5.84
N VAL A 365 13.11 -4.62 6.37
CA VAL A 365 13.88 -3.65 5.56
C VAL A 365 14.89 -4.38 4.68
N GLY A 366 15.65 -5.34 5.24
CA GLY A 366 16.61 -6.13 4.46
C GLY A 366 15.96 -6.90 3.31
N MET A 367 14.83 -7.59 3.57
CA MET A 367 14.10 -8.30 2.52
C MET A 367 13.54 -7.37 1.45
N PHE A 368 13.09 -6.18 1.84
CA PHE A 368 12.58 -5.17 0.92
C PHE A 368 13.67 -4.70 -0.05
N PHE A 369 14.87 -4.41 0.47
CA PHE A 369 16.02 -4.04 -0.35
C PHE A 369 16.48 -5.18 -1.27
N ILE A 370 16.47 -6.43 -0.79
CA ILE A 370 16.81 -7.60 -1.62
C ILE A 370 15.83 -7.73 -2.80
N ILE A 371 14.51 -7.64 -2.54
CA ILE A 371 13.50 -7.75 -3.60
C ILE A 371 13.66 -6.60 -4.61
N ALA A 372 13.79 -5.36 -4.14
CA ALA A 372 13.94 -4.19 -5.01
C ALA A 372 15.23 -4.29 -5.87
N SER A 373 16.38 -4.61 -5.25
CA SER A 373 17.65 -4.74 -5.97
C SER A 373 17.63 -5.87 -6.99
N LEU A 374 17.09 -7.04 -6.63
CA LEU A 374 16.97 -8.17 -7.56
C LEU A 374 16.06 -7.81 -8.74
N SER A 375 14.92 -7.18 -8.48
CA SER A 375 14.00 -6.72 -9.53
C SER A 375 14.65 -5.70 -10.45
N THR A 376 15.44 -4.77 -9.90
CA THR A 376 16.20 -3.77 -10.68
C THR A 376 17.21 -4.44 -11.61
N ILE A 377 18.00 -5.41 -11.10
CA ILE A 377 18.96 -6.14 -11.89
C ILE A 377 18.28 -6.93 -13.02
N LEU A 378 17.19 -7.64 -12.70
CA LEU A 378 16.45 -8.41 -13.70
C LEU A 378 15.80 -7.51 -14.76
N LEU A 379 15.24 -6.37 -14.36
CA LEU A 379 14.60 -5.45 -15.31
C LEU A 379 15.64 -4.77 -16.22
N SER A 380 16.79 -4.39 -15.68
CA SER A 380 17.89 -3.80 -16.48
C SER A 380 18.48 -4.77 -17.52
N ALA A 381 18.31 -6.08 -17.32
CA ALA A 381 18.75 -7.08 -18.28
C ALA A 381 17.82 -7.26 -19.50
N VAL A 382 16.59 -6.75 -19.42
CA VAL A 382 15.54 -6.95 -20.44
C VAL A 382 15.00 -5.64 -21.04
N THR A 383 15.50 -4.48 -20.58
CA THR A 383 15.09 -3.15 -21.07
C THR A 383 16.30 -2.20 -21.15
N ASP A 384 16.34 -1.38 -22.18
CA ASP A 384 17.40 -0.38 -22.43
C ASP A 384 17.07 1.01 -21.86
N ALA A 385 16.19 1.06 -20.84
CA ALA A 385 15.79 2.32 -20.19
C ALA A 385 16.92 2.85 -19.27
N ASP A 386 16.81 4.14 -18.94
CA ASP A 386 17.74 4.78 -18.01
C ASP A 386 17.69 4.13 -16.62
N VAL A 387 18.82 4.03 -15.95
CA VAL A 387 18.92 3.40 -14.62
C VAL A 387 17.99 4.01 -13.62
N ILE A 388 17.77 5.34 -13.65
CA ILE A 388 16.87 6.02 -12.72
C ILE A 388 15.42 5.60 -12.94
N ASP A 389 15.01 5.38 -14.19
CA ASP A 389 13.65 4.96 -14.53
C ASP A 389 13.41 3.50 -14.11
N ILE A 390 14.41 2.64 -14.32
CA ILE A 390 14.38 1.25 -13.86
C ILE A 390 14.27 1.17 -12.33
N VAL A 391 15.08 1.95 -11.60
CA VAL A 391 15.03 2.00 -10.12
C VAL A 391 13.69 2.56 -9.65
N TYR A 392 13.22 3.62 -10.29
CA TYR A 392 11.92 4.25 -9.97
C TYR A 392 10.78 3.24 -10.10
N GLU A 393 10.74 2.53 -11.23
CA GLU A 393 9.73 1.52 -11.56
C GLU A 393 9.76 0.34 -10.57
N THR A 394 10.94 -0.23 -10.32
CA THR A 394 11.09 -1.41 -9.45
C THR A 394 10.83 -1.10 -7.99
N VAL A 395 11.21 0.08 -7.52
CA VAL A 395 10.87 0.55 -6.17
C VAL A 395 9.37 0.85 -6.06
N SER A 396 8.78 1.48 -7.07
CA SER A 396 7.33 1.71 -7.14
C SER A 396 6.56 0.40 -7.10
N ALA A 397 6.98 -0.61 -7.87
CA ALA A 397 6.38 -1.93 -7.86
C ALA A 397 6.52 -2.64 -6.50
N THR A 398 7.75 -2.66 -5.93
CA THR A 398 8.04 -3.34 -4.66
C THR A 398 7.34 -2.68 -3.49
N ALA A 399 7.30 -1.35 -3.47
CA ALA A 399 6.58 -0.57 -2.45
C ALA A 399 5.08 -0.48 -2.70
N THR A 400 4.60 -0.98 -3.85
CA THR A 400 3.22 -0.88 -4.32
C THR A 400 2.72 0.58 -4.30
N VAL A 401 3.40 1.47 -5.02
CA VAL A 401 3.14 2.91 -5.08
C VAL A 401 2.30 3.31 -6.28
N GLY A 402 2.70 2.85 -7.47
CA GLY A 402 1.98 3.10 -8.72
C GLY A 402 2.47 4.27 -9.57
N LEU A 403 3.41 5.05 -9.07
CA LEU A 403 4.05 6.09 -9.89
C LEU A 403 5.05 5.45 -10.86
N SER A 404 5.04 5.90 -12.10
CA SER A 404 5.96 5.48 -13.16
C SER A 404 6.46 6.70 -13.93
N ARG A 405 7.71 6.62 -14.40
CA ARG A 405 8.28 7.60 -15.33
C ARG A 405 8.07 7.13 -16.77
N ASN A 406 6.84 6.69 -17.07
CA ASN A 406 6.39 6.17 -18.37
C ASN A 406 7.04 4.84 -18.82
N LEU A 407 7.80 4.16 -17.94
CA LEU A 407 8.46 2.90 -18.29
C LEU A 407 7.46 1.74 -18.36
N THR A 408 6.43 1.69 -17.49
CA THR A 408 5.45 0.58 -17.42
C THR A 408 4.78 0.28 -18.77
N SER A 409 4.38 1.33 -19.50
CA SER A 409 3.69 1.22 -20.79
C SER A 409 4.59 0.64 -21.90
N MET A 410 5.91 0.82 -21.78
CA MET A 410 6.92 0.38 -22.76
C MET A 410 7.47 -1.04 -22.47
N LEU A 411 7.09 -1.65 -21.35
CA LEU A 411 7.61 -2.95 -20.96
C LEU A 411 7.23 -4.06 -21.95
N ASN A 412 8.22 -4.85 -22.33
CA ASN A 412 8.03 -6.09 -23.06
C ASN A 412 7.40 -7.17 -22.14
N LEU A 413 7.10 -8.36 -22.70
CA LEU A 413 6.51 -9.47 -21.94
C LEU A 413 7.32 -9.84 -20.68
N TRP A 414 8.64 -9.91 -20.80
CA TRP A 414 9.53 -10.27 -19.69
C TRP A 414 9.57 -9.18 -18.62
N GLY A 415 9.61 -7.91 -19.04
CA GLY A 415 9.55 -6.77 -18.13
C GLY A 415 8.25 -6.75 -17.32
N LYS A 416 7.10 -6.99 -17.96
CA LYS A 416 5.79 -7.10 -17.28
C LYS A 416 5.79 -8.23 -16.25
N LEU A 417 6.32 -9.40 -16.59
CA LEU A 417 6.42 -10.53 -15.65
C LEU A 417 7.36 -10.23 -14.48
N ILE A 418 8.51 -9.58 -14.73
CA ILE A 418 9.46 -9.18 -13.69
C ILE A 418 8.81 -8.20 -12.71
N ILE A 419 7.99 -7.26 -13.17
CA ILE A 419 7.32 -6.26 -12.32
C ILE A 419 6.13 -6.86 -11.55
N ILE A 420 5.41 -7.83 -12.09
CA ILE A 420 4.32 -8.54 -11.39
C ILE A 420 4.80 -9.16 -10.07
N VAL A 421 6.00 -9.74 -10.07
CA VAL A 421 6.53 -10.45 -8.89
C VAL A 421 6.74 -9.52 -7.69
N PRO A 422 7.52 -8.40 -7.77
CA PRO A 422 7.69 -7.49 -6.65
C PRO A 422 6.39 -6.83 -6.20
N MET A 423 5.42 -6.52 -7.09
CA MET A 423 4.10 -6.04 -6.67
C MET A 423 3.40 -7.02 -5.74
N TYR A 424 3.40 -8.31 -6.10
CA TYR A 424 2.81 -9.37 -5.28
C TYR A 424 3.55 -9.54 -3.94
N LEU A 425 4.89 -9.61 -3.98
CA LEU A 425 5.72 -9.80 -2.78
C LEU A 425 5.64 -8.61 -1.83
N GLY A 426 5.59 -7.39 -2.37
CA GLY A 426 5.42 -6.15 -1.60
C GLY A 426 4.08 -6.10 -0.88
N ARG A 427 2.99 -6.53 -1.55
CA ARG A 427 1.64 -6.53 -0.97
C ARG A 427 1.44 -7.58 0.11
N VAL A 428 1.85 -8.82 -0.13
CA VAL A 428 1.74 -9.92 0.84
C VAL A 428 2.62 -9.66 2.07
N GLY A 429 3.69 -8.93 1.90
CA GLY A 429 4.66 -8.54 2.92
C GLY A 429 5.86 -9.50 3.01
N PRO A 430 7.08 -8.96 3.05
CA PRO A 430 8.33 -9.75 2.99
C PRO A 430 8.46 -10.78 4.13
N ILE A 431 8.05 -10.43 5.35
CA ILE A 431 8.08 -11.38 6.49
C ILE A 431 7.14 -12.56 6.26
N SER A 432 5.99 -12.32 5.64
CA SER A 432 5.03 -13.39 5.34
C SER A 432 5.63 -14.45 4.45
N LEU A 433 6.49 -14.06 3.51
CA LEU A 433 7.24 -15.00 2.65
C LEU A 433 8.19 -15.87 3.47
N VAL A 434 9.03 -15.26 4.30
CA VAL A 434 10.00 -16.00 5.14
C VAL A 434 9.27 -16.99 6.04
N VAL A 435 8.18 -16.56 6.69
CA VAL A 435 7.38 -17.42 7.56
C VAL A 435 6.67 -18.54 6.79
N ALA A 436 6.18 -18.27 5.58
CA ALA A 436 5.49 -19.27 4.75
C ALA A 436 6.41 -20.41 4.30
N PHE A 437 7.67 -20.08 3.98
CA PHE A 437 8.67 -21.07 3.55
C PHE A 437 9.51 -21.65 4.70
N SER A 438 9.50 -20.97 5.86
CA SER A 438 10.11 -21.52 7.06
C SER A 438 9.24 -22.67 7.58
N THR A 439 9.67 -23.89 7.32
CA THR A 439 9.13 -25.05 8.01
C THR A 439 9.42 -24.86 9.51
N GLN A 440 8.42 -24.41 10.26
CA GLN A 440 8.50 -24.40 11.73
C GLN A 440 8.60 -25.85 12.25
N LYS A 441 9.76 -26.48 12.12
CA LYS A 441 10.16 -27.41 13.15
C LYS A 441 10.27 -26.56 14.40
N LYS A 442 9.33 -26.74 15.34
CA LYS A 442 9.51 -26.36 16.74
C LYS A 442 10.68 -27.20 17.29
N ASN A 443 11.89 -26.91 16.83
CA ASN A 443 13.07 -27.28 17.55
C ASN A 443 13.03 -26.40 18.81
N LYS A 444 12.46 -26.92 19.86
CA LYS A 444 12.89 -26.53 21.22
C LYS A 444 14.37 -26.89 21.23
N ASN A 445 15.23 -26.01 20.77
CA ASN A 445 16.65 -26.13 21.04
C ASN A 445 16.82 -26.01 22.56
N ILE A 446 16.80 -27.16 23.22
CA ILE A 446 17.06 -27.30 24.66
C ILE A 446 18.51 -26.90 24.92
N VAL A 447 19.39 -27.08 23.93
CA VAL A 447 20.80 -26.73 24.01
C VAL A 447 21.03 -25.44 23.17
N LYS A 448 21.54 -24.40 23.82
CA LYS A 448 22.03 -23.19 23.12
C LYS A 448 23.46 -23.45 22.70
N ASN A 449 23.77 -23.11 21.44
CA ASN A 449 25.15 -23.11 20.99
C ASN A 449 25.97 -22.05 21.75
N PRO A 450 27.28 -22.29 22.00
CA PRO A 450 28.15 -21.29 22.58
C PRO A 450 28.21 -20.05 21.70
N THR A 451 28.30 -18.91 22.35
CA THR A 451 28.46 -17.60 21.65
C THR A 451 29.94 -17.33 21.43
N GLU A 452 30.30 -16.93 20.23
CA GLU A 452 31.64 -16.46 19.88
C GLU A 452 31.56 -15.01 19.47
N GLU A 453 32.53 -14.20 19.88
CA GLU A 453 32.59 -12.80 19.52
C GLU A 453 33.06 -12.66 18.07
N ILE A 454 32.28 -11.87 17.28
CA ILE A 454 32.62 -11.51 15.91
C ILE A 454 32.80 -10.00 15.82
N SER A 455 33.83 -9.56 15.13
CA SER A 455 34.04 -8.17 14.82
C SER A 455 33.01 -7.70 13.77
N VAL A 456 32.18 -6.75 14.14
CA VAL A 456 31.27 -6.05 13.23
C VAL A 456 31.81 -4.65 13.07
N GLY A 457 32.14 -4.24 11.82
CA GLY A 457 32.83 -2.98 11.48
C GLY A 457 32.16 -1.70 11.93
#